data_3824691f8e7cf4d25699b17f5042c0a0
#
_entry.id   3824691f8e7cf4d25699b17f5042c0a0
#
_cell.length_a   1.000
_cell.length_b   1.000
_cell.length_c   1.000
_cell.angle_alpha   90.00
_cell.angle_beta   90.00
_cell.angle_gamma   90.00
#
_symmetry.space_group_name_H-M   'P 1'
#
loop_
_entity.id
_entity.type
_entity.pdbx_description
1 polymer ?
#
loop_
_entity_poly.entity_id
_entity_poly.type
_entity_poly.pdbx_seq_one_letter_code
_entity_poly.pdbx_strand_id
1 'polypeptide(L)'
;MMSSDEVTQIKVGGSRIGIIGLKSILSEVAETGGVRTDEKIRFELLRRLNERNYIPDSSKDKYGQAFLREFKKLTGQPFEDSDPDEVEIKVLGPGCASCNKLEQDLIAVMTELEMAADLEHVTDIAEIGSYGVMGTPALVINREVKAVGSVPPKPRLKKWLQEAFANTAR
;
A
#
# COMPACT_ATOMS: atom_id res chain seq x y z
N MET A 1 16.41 13.63 21.96
CA MET A 1 15.10 13.21 22.50
C MET A 1 14.11 13.12 21.37
N MET A 2 13.62 11.94 21.06
CA MET A 2 12.48 11.82 20.16
C MET A 2 11.23 12.29 20.92
N SER A 3 10.53 13.28 20.38
CA SER A 3 9.26 13.73 20.94
C SER A 3 8.26 12.59 20.82
N SER A 4 7.69 12.14 21.93
CA SER A 4 6.67 11.09 21.97
C SER A 4 5.36 11.48 21.26
N ASP A 5 5.26 12.72 20.81
CA ASP A 5 4.09 13.28 20.14
C ASP A 5 4.31 13.50 18.62
N GLU A 6 5.39 12.93 18.06
CA GLU A 6 5.61 13.00 16.61
C GLU A 6 4.52 12.22 15.85
N VAL A 7 3.88 12.92 14.92
CA VAL A 7 2.89 12.30 14.00
C VAL A 7 3.61 11.71 12.80
N THR A 8 3.50 10.41 12.62
CA THR A 8 4.03 9.71 11.47
C THR A 8 2.89 9.28 10.56
N GLN A 9 2.95 9.68 9.29
CA GLN A 9 1.94 9.25 8.32
C GLN A 9 2.27 7.85 7.80
N ILE A 10 1.30 6.97 7.89
CA ILE A 10 1.37 5.61 7.34
C ILE A 10 0.12 5.31 6.50
N LYS A 11 0.23 4.29 5.69
CA LYS A 11 -0.88 3.83 4.86
C LYS A 11 -1.64 2.73 5.60
N VAL A 12 -2.92 2.93 5.80
CA VAL A 12 -3.84 1.97 6.43
C VAL A 12 -5.06 1.81 5.55
N GLY A 13 -5.26 0.62 4.98
CA GLY A 13 -6.43 0.32 4.14
C GLY A 13 -6.65 1.35 3.01
N GLY A 14 -5.59 1.76 2.30
CA GLY A 14 -5.65 2.71 1.20
C GLY A 14 -5.64 4.18 1.57
N SER A 15 -5.78 4.51 2.84
CA SER A 15 -5.77 5.89 3.32
C SER A 15 -4.48 6.23 4.04
N ARG A 16 -3.95 7.43 3.83
CA ARG A 16 -2.85 7.95 4.64
C ARG A 16 -3.38 8.50 5.94
N ILE A 17 -2.90 7.96 7.04
CA ILE A 17 -3.34 8.31 8.39
C ILE A 17 -2.13 8.70 9.23
N GLY A 18 -2.26 9.80 9.96
CA GLY A 18 -1.26 10.24 10.93
C GLY A 18 -1.41 9.47 12.24
N ILE A 19 -0.33 8.84 12.70
CA ILE A 19 -0.27 8.09 13.95
C ILE A 19 0.68 8.78 14.91
N ILE A 20 0.17 9.12 16.09
CA ILE A 20 0.93 9.77 17.15
C ILE A 20 1.79 8.75 17.89
N GLY A 21 3.10 9.02 18.00
CA GLY A 21 4.03 8.20 18.76
C GLY A 21 4.44 6.88 18.11
N LEU A 22 4.16 6.69 16.81
CA LEU A 22 4.44 5.43 16.11
C LEU A 22 5.92 5.03 16.19
N LYS A 23 6.83 5.92 15.82
CA LYS A 23 8.28 5.63 15.80
C LYS A 23 8.82 5.25 17.18
N SER A 24 8.39 5.97 18.20
CA SER A 24 8.79 5.71 19.59
C SER A 24 8.36 4.31 20.04
N ILE A 25 7.09 3.98 19.81
CA ILE A 25 6.52 2.68 20.22
C ILE A 25 7.12 1.52 19.38
N LEU A 26 7.35 1.73 18.09
CA LEU A 26 8.03 0.73 17.25
C LEU A 26 9.45 0.43 17.77
N SER A 27 10.22 1.47 18.14
CA SER A 27 11.57 1.31 18.68
C SER A 27 11.55 0.59 20.05
N GLU A 28 10.65 0.97 20.94
CA GLU A 28 10.50 0.32 22.24
C GLU A 28 10.15 -1.16 22.12
N VAL A 29 9.23 -1.52 21.21
CA VAL A 29 8.86 -2.92 20.97
C VAL A 29 10.02 -3.69 20.33
N ALA A 30 10.81 -3.06 19.46
CA ALA A 30 12.00 -3.67 18.87
C ALA A 30 13.11 -3.93 19.91
N GLU A 31 13.32 -3.00 20.85
CA GLU A 31 14.33 -3.12 21.90
C GLU A 31 13.98 -4.16 22.96
N THR A 32 12.70 -4.41 23.20
CA THR A 32 12.24 -5.32 24.26
C THR A 32 12.66 -6.78 24.03
N GLY A 33 13.22 -7.11 22.88
CA GLY A 33 13.88 -8.39 22.52
C GLY A 33 13.12 -9.68 22.89
N GLY A 34 13.22 -10.66 22.07
CA GLY A 34 12.63 -11.99 22.28
C GLY A 34 12.00 -12.54 20.99
N VAL A 35 11.92 -13.85 20.89
CA VAL A 35 11.22 -14.50 19.78
C VAL A 35 9.73 -14.19 19.92
N ARG A 36 9.24 -13.25 19.11
CA ARG A 36 7.83 -12.87 19.07
C ARG A 36 7.24 -13.23 17.72
N THR A 37 6.06 -13.80 17.74
CA THR A 37 5.28 -14.02 16.51
C THR A 37 4.72 -12.68 16.02
N ASP A 38 4.46 -12.58 14.72
CA ASP A 38 3.83 -11.41 14.11
C ASP A 38 2.53 -11.02 14.82
N GLU A 39 1.74 -12.01 15.26
CA GLU A 39 0.50 -11.76 16.00
C GLU A 39 0.74 -11.06 17.36
N LYS A 40 1.76 -11.48 18.10
CA LYS A 40 2.10 -10.84 19.38
C LYS A 40 2.60 -9.42 19.20
N ILE A 41 3.43 -9.19 18.18
CA ILE A 41 3.92 -7.87 17.84
C ILE A 41 2.74 -6.97 17.43
N ARG A 42 1.87 -7.45 16.56
CA ARG A 42 0.67 -6.74 16.12
C ARG A 42 -0.23 -6.36 17.29
N PHE A 43 -0.52 -7.31 18.17
CA PHE A 43 -1.34 -7.08 19.37
C PHE A 43 -0.72 -6.01 20.29
N GLU A 44 0.57 -6.10 20.55
CA GLU A 44 1.28 -5.15 21.43
C GLU A 44 1.30 -3.74 20.84
N LEU A 45 1.55 -3.63 19.54
CA LEU A 45 1.53 -2.34 18.84
C LEU A 45 0.13 -1.72 18.86
N LEU A 46 -0.92 -2.50 18.58
CA LEU A 46 -2.31 -2.03 18.66
C LEU A 46 -2.66 -1.55 20.05
N ARG A 47 -2.31 -2.32 21.08
CA ARG A 47 -2.58 -1.98 22.47
C ARG A 47 -1.97 -0.64 22.86
N ARG A 48 -0.68 -0.45 22.59
CA ARG A 48 0.06 0.77 22.97
C ARG A 48 -0.35 1.99 22.14
N LEU A 49 -0.55 1.81 20.85
CA LEU A 49 -0.92 2.91 19.95
C LEU A 49 -2.37 3.35 20.14
N ASN A 50 -3.26 2.44 20.54
CA ASN A 50 -4.66 2.78 20.82
C ASN A 50 -4.82 3.70 22.05
N GLU A 51 -3.83 3.76 22.93
CA GLU A 51 -3.83 4.67 24.08
C GLU A 51 -3.75 6.15 23.66
N ARG A 52 -3.13 6.44 22.52
CA ARG A 52 -2.90 7.79 22.01
C ARG A 52 -3.62 8.11 20.70
N ASN A 53 -4.17 7.10 20.06
CA ASN A 53 -4.82 7.23 18.77
C ASN A 53 -6.20 6.58 18.80
N TYR A 54 -7.16 7.19 18.13
CA TYR A 54 -8.46 6.55 17.94
C TYR A 54 -8.38 5.49 16.84
N ILE A 55 -8.50 4.23 17.22
CA ILE A 55 -8.52 3.09 16.29
C ILE A 55 -9.89 2.42 16.38
N PRO A 56 -10.73 2.56 15.33
CA PRO A 56 -12.04 1.91 15.31
C PRO A 56 -11.93 0.39 15.40
N ASP A 57 -12.80 -0.24 16.18
CA ASP A 57 -12.81 -1.72 16.34
C ASP A 57 -12.96 -2.45 15.02
N SER A 58 -13.75 -1.92 14.10
CA SER A 58 -13.95 -2.47 12.75
C SER A 58 -12.70 -2.43 11.87
N SER A 59 -11.71 -1.61 12.22
CA SER A 59 -10.48 -1.40 11.44
C SER A 59 -9.22 -1.88 12.15
N LYS A 60 -9.33 -2.46 13.34
CA LYS A 60 -8.19 -2.94 14.12
C LYS A 60 -7.25 -3.86 13.35
N ASP A 61 -7.79 -4.76 12.55
CA ASP A 61 -6.96 -5.67 11.75
C ASP A 61 -6.13 -4.92 10.70
N LYS A 62 -6.70 -3.94 10.03
CA LYS A 62 -6.00 -3.09 9.05
C LYS A 62 -4.90 -2.25 9.70
N TYR A 63 -5.20 -1.64 10.83
CA TYR A 63 -4.20 -0.90 11.62
C TYR A 63 -3.09 -1.82 12.11
N GLY A 64 -3.43 -3.00 12.63
CA GLY A 64 -2.48 -3.99 13.12
C GLY A 64 -1.51 -4.46 12.03
N GLN A 65 -2.00 -4.72 10.84
CA GLN A 65 -1.18 -5.08 9.69
C GLN A 65 -0.26 -3.94 9.25
N ALA A 66 -0.78 -2.70 9.21
CA ALA A 66 0.01 -1.52 8.89
C ALA A 66 1.13 -1.29 9.91
N PHE A 67 0.84 -1.40 11.20
CA PHE A 67 1.84 -1.27 12.26
C PHE A 67 2.90 -2.38 12.21
N LEU A 68 2.51 -3.62 11.96
CA LEU A 68 3.43 -4.73 11.78
C LEU A 68 4.37 -4.50 10.59
N ARG A 69 3.83 -3.99 9.48
CA ARG A 69 4.62 -3.63 8.31
C ARG A 69 5.67 -2.57 8.63
N GLU A 70 5.30 -1.50 9.33
CA GLU A 70 6.25 -0.46 9.77
C GLU A 70 7.29 -1.01 10.75
N PHE A 71 6.89 -1.92 11.64
CA PHE A 71 7.82 -2.63 12.52
C PHE A 71 8.86 -3.46 11.74
N LYS A 72 8.41 -4.22 10.74
CA LYS A 72 9.31 -5.02 9.89
C LYS A 72 10.25 -4.14 9.07
N LYS A 73 9.79 -2.98 8.58
CA LYS A 73 10.66 -1.98 7.93
C LYS A 73 11.76 -1.51 8.86
N LEU A 74 11.41 -1.16 10.10
CA LEU A 74 12.37 -0.67 11.10
C LEU A 74 13.40 -1.74 11.47
N THR A 75 12.98 -2.99 11.59
CA THR A 75 13.85 -4.11 12.02
C THR A 75 14.55 -4.83 10.87
N GLY A 76 14.35 -4.38 9.62
CA GLY A 76 14.97 -4.98 8.43
C GLY A 76 14.43 -6.38 8.09
N GLN A 77 13.25 -6.74 8.60
CA GLN A 77 12.60 -8.01 8.28
C GLN A 77 11.87 -7.95 6.94
N PRO A 78 11.72 -9.08 6.22
CA PRO A 78 10.91 -9.12 5.01
C PRO A 78 9.47 -8.70 5.30
N PHE A 79 8.93 -7.80 4.48
CA PHE A 79 7.55 -7.34 4.60
C PHE A 79 6.92 -7.19 3.21
N GLU A 80 5.61 -7.26 3.17
CA GLU A 80 4.83 -6.92 1.97
C GLU A 80 4.32 -5.48 2.09
N ASP A 81 4.59 -4.68 1.06
CA ASP A 81 4.28 -3.25 1.06
C ASP A 81 2.81 -2.97 0.69
N SER A 82 2.10 -3.99 0.23
CA SER A 82 0.67 -3.93 -0.08
C SER A 82 -0.18 -4.49 1.05
N ASP A 83 -1.30 -3.83 1.32
CA ASP A 83 -2.35 -4.39 2.17
C ASP A 83 -2.99 -5.57 1.40
N PRO A 84 -3.05 -6.78 1.97
CA PRO A 84 -3.64 -7.92 1.27
C PRO A 84 -5.12 -7.72 0.90
N ASP A 85 -5.80 -6.79 1.56
CA ASP A 85 -7.19 -6.46 1.28
C ASP A 85 -7.35 -5.29 0.29
N GLU A 86 -6.25 -4.78 -0.28
CA GLU A 86 -6.27 -3.62 -1.17
C GLU A 86 -5.72 -3.95 -2.56
N VAL A 87 -6.42 -3.48 -3.58
CA VAL A 87 -5.92 -3.53 -4.96
C VAL A 87 -4.94 -2.39 -5.17
N GLU A 88 -3.69 -2.74 -5.50
CA GLU A 88 -2.63 -1.80 -5.82
C GLU A 88 -2.51 -1.67 -7.34
N ILE A 89 -2.56 -0.45 -7.84
CA ILE A 89 -2.42 -0.15 -9.27
C ILE A 89 -1.28 0.84 -9.44
N LYS A 90 -0.32 0.51 -10.32
CA LYS A 90 0.77 1.43 -10.67
C LYS A 90 0.81 1.68 -12.16
N VAL A 91 0.87 2.95 -12.52
CA VAL A 91 1.16 3.41 -13.88
C VAL A 91 2.63 3.79 -13.93
N LEU A 92 3.41 3.10 -14.74
CA LEU A 92 4.84 3.31 -14.89
C LEU A 92 5.13 4.14 -16.13
N GLY A 93 5.76 5.29 -15.96
CA GLY A 93 6.14 6.13 -17.07
C GLY A 93 6.51 7.57 -16.68
N PRO A 94 7.18 8.31 -17.57
CA PRO A 94 7.70 9.65 -17.28
C PRO A 94 6.64 10.76 -17.22
N GLY A 95 5.35 10.45 -17.27
CA GLY A 95 4.26 11.42 -17.26
C GLY A 95 3.90 11.96 -18.64
N CYS A 96 4.15 11.20 -19.70
CA CYS A 96 3.73 11.55 -21.07
C CYS A 96 2.20 11.47 -21.25
N ALA A 97 1.71 11.96 -22.40
CA ALA A 97 0.27 11.94 -22.72
C ALA A 97 -0.38 10.56 -22.62
N SER A 98 0.35 9.50 -23.04
CA SER A 98 -0.12 8.11 -22.94
C SER A 98 -0.23 7.64 -21.48
N CYS A 99 0.70 8.03 -20.61
CA CYS A 99 0.65 7.73 -19.19
C CYS A 99 -0.56 8.39 -18.52
N ASN A 100 -0.78 9.67 -18.82
CA ASN A 100 -1.92 10.41 -18.30
C ASN A 100 -3.25 9.85 -18.79
N LYS A 101 -3.30 9.42 -20.06
CA LYS A 101 -4.49 8.77 -20.62
C LYS A 101 -4.79 7.45 -19.91
N LEU A 102 -3.79 6.63 -19.67
CA LEU A 102 -3.95 5.36 -18.95
C LEU A 102 -4.47 5.60 -17.53
N GLU A 103 -3.92 6.58 -16.82
CA GLU A 103 -4.36 6.97 -15.49
C GLU A 103 -5.82 7.43 -15.47
N GLN A 104 -6.20 8.30 -16.41
CA GLN A 104 -7.58 8.77 -16.55
C GLN A 104 -8.56 7.65 -16.88
N ASP A 105 -8.17 6.73 -17.77
CA ASP A 105 -8.99 5.57 -18.14
C ASP A 105 -9.17 4.63 -16.95
N LEU A 106 -8.13 4.42 -16.13
CA LEU A 106 -8.20 3.65 -14.89
C LEU A 106 -9.15 4.28 -13.87
N ILE A 107 -9.04 5.59 -13.64
CA ILE A 107 -9.93 6.32 -12.74
C ILE A 107 -11.39 6.23 -13.21
N ALA A 108 -11.63 6.39 -14.51
CA ALA A 108 -12.97 6.27 -15.09
C ALA A 108 -13.56 4.87 -14.89
N VAL A 109 -12.77 3.82 -15.11
CA VAL A 109 -13.20 2.43 -14.92
C VAL A 109 -13.45 2.11 -13.44
N MET A 110 -12.58 2.57 -12.54
CA MET A 110 -12.79 2.40 -11.09
C MET A 110 -14.07 3.09 -10.62
N THR A 111 -14.34 4.29 -11.13
CA THR A 111 -15.57 5.03 -10.83
C THR A 111 -16.81 4.29 -11.36
N GLU A 112 -16.76 3.76 -12.58
CA GLU A 112 -17.83 2.96 -13.17
C GLU A 112 -18.13 1.69 -12.37
N LEU A 113 -17.08 1.03 -11.84
CA LEU A 113 -17.19 -0.17 -11.02
C LEU A 113 -17.51 0.11 -9.55
N GLU A 114 -17.56 1.39 -9.14
CA GLU A 114 -17.72 1.82 -7.75
C GLU A 114 -16.68 1.18 -6.81
N MET A 115 -15.46 1.02 -7.31
CA MET A 115 -14.34 0.38 -6.62
C MET A 115 -13.24 1.40 -6.32
N ALA A 116 -12.70 1.34 -5.11
CA ALA A 116 -11.55 2.13 -4.69
C ALA A 116 -10.28 1.26 -4.69
N ALA A 117 -9.23 1.78 -5.29
CA ALA A 117 -7.91 1.15 -5.28
C ALA A 117 -6.83 2.21 -5.06
N ASP A 118 -5.66 1.79 -4.64
CA ASP A 118 -4.51 2.67 -4.58
C ASP A 118 -3.89 2.80 -5.97
N LEU A 119 -4.04 3.98 -6.55
CA LEU A 119 -3.47 4.31 -7.86
C LEU A 119 -2.25 5.22 -7.69
N GLU A 120 -1.09 4.72 -8.08
CA GLU A 120 0.18 5.43 -8.04
C GLU A 120 0.75 5.61 -9.43
N HIS A 121 1.26 6.80 -9.71
CA HIS A 121 2.01 7.08 -10.93
C HIS A 121 3.52 7.10 -10.61
N VAL A 122 4.22 6.08 -11.06
CA VAL A 122 5.67 5.92 -10.85
C VAL A 122 6.43 6.56 -12.00
N THR A 123 7.17 7.62 -11.70
CA THR A 123 7.95 8.38 -12.68
C THR A 123 9.47 8.14 -12.58
N ASP A 124 9.93 7.56 -11.48
CA ASP A 124 11.34 7.27 -11.27
C ASP A 124 11.81 6.13 -12.18
N ILE A 125 12.84 6.40 -13.00
CA ILE A 125 13.34 5.46 -14.01
C ILE A 125 13.93 4.19 -13.37
N ALA A 126 14.60 4.33 -12.22
CA ALA A 126 15.19 3.18 -11.53
C ALA A 126 14.09 2.26 -10.95
N GLU A 127 13.05 2.85 -10.40
CA GLU A 127 11.89 2.12 -9.90
C GLU A 127 11.13 1.42 -11.04
N ILE A 128 10.88 2.12 -12.15
CA ILE A 128 10.28 1.54 -13.36
C ILE A 128 11.10 0.34 -13.86
N GLY A 129 12.43 0.48 -13.91
CA GLY A 129 13.33 -0.59 -14.31
C GLY A 129 13.27 -1.82 -13.40
N SER A 130 12.98 -1.64 -12.12
CA SER A 130 12.86 -2.74 -11.15
C SER A 130 11.70 -3.70 -11.45
N TYR A 131 10.67 -3.25 -12.19
CA TYR A 131 9.57 -4.09 -12.67
C TYR A 131 9.91 -4.91 -13.91
N GLY A 132 11.09 -4.72 -14.48
CA GLY A 132 11.52 -5.45 -15.69
C GLY A 132 10.82 -5.02 -16.98
N VAL A 133 10.18 -3.85 -17.00
CA VAL A 133 9.47 -3.34 -18.18
C VAL A 133 10.44 -2.62 -19.11
N MET A 134 10.28 -2.84 -20.42
CA MET A 134 11.11 -2.27 -21.47
C MET A 134 10.45 -1.12 -22.22
N GLY A 135 9.25 -0.73 -21.83
CA GLY A 135 8.49 0.35 -22.49
C GLY A 135 7.49 1.02 -21.56
N THR A 136 7.11 2.23 -21.93
CA THR A 136 6.12 3.03 -21.18
C THR A 136 5.03 3.53 -22.13
N PRO A 137 3.78 3.75 -21.67
CA PRO A 137 3.33 3.47 -20.31
C PRO A 137 3.25 1.96 -20.01
N ALA A 138 3.48 1.58 -18.77
CA ALA A 138 3.23 0.22 -18.30
C ALA A 138 2.21 0.22 -17.17
N LEU A 139 1.44 -0.86 -17.08
CA LEU A 139 0.42 -1.04 -16.05
C LEU A 139 0.76 -2.23 -15.18
N VAL A 140 0.80 -2.01 -13.88
CA VAL A 140 0.99 -3.05 -12.86
C VAL A 140 -0.24 -3.08 -11.95
N ILE A 141 -0.79 -4.27 -11.75
CA ILE A 141 -1.90 -4.51 -10.81
C ILE A 141 -1.48 -5.61 -9.87
N ASN A 142 -1.53 -5.35 -8.56
CA ASN A 142 -1.10 -6.29 -7.52
C ASN A 142 0.27 -6.91 -7.81
N ARG A 143 1.25 -6.07 -8.19
CA ARG A 143 2.63 -6.45 -8.53
C ARG A 143 2.79 -7.26 -9.82
N GLU A 144 1.72 -7.51 -10.53
CA GLU A 144 1.74 -8.19 -11.83
C GLU A 144 1.71 -7.18 -12.98
N VAL A 145 2.67 -7.25 -13.88
CA VAL A 145 2.70 -6.40 -15.08
C VAL A 145 1.61 -6.86 -16.06
N LYS A 146 0.63 -6.01 -16.31
CA LYS A 146 -0.51 -6.31 -17.19
C LYS A 146 -0.34 -5.78 -18.60
N ALA A 147 0.33 -4.66 -18.78
CA ALA A 147 0.57 -4.05 -20.10
C ALA A 147 1.89 -3.29 -20.12
N VAL A 148 2.55 -3.27 -21.28
CA VAL A 148 3.82 -2.58 -21.51
C VAL A 148 3.78 -1.88 -22.86
N GLY A 149 4.13 -0.60 -22.88
CA GLY A 149 4.31 0.19 -24.11
C GLY A 149 3.03 0.62 -24.83
N SER A 150 1.86 0.36 -24.26
CA SER A 150 0.58 0.74 -24.83
C SER A 150 -0.50 1.00 -23.80
N VAL A 151 -1.50 1.79 -24.18
CA VAL A 151 -2.70 2.01 -23.36
C VAL A 151 -3.73 0.94 -23.70
N PRO A 152 -4.06 0.01 -22.79
CA PRO A 152 -5.09 -0.99 -23.04
C PRO A 152 -6.47 -0.35 -23.19
N PRO A 153 -7.37 -0.95 -23.98
CA PRO A 153 -8.74 -0.46 -24.09
C PRO A 153 -9.48 -0.62 -22.75
N LYS A 154 -10.41 0.29 -22.47
CA LYS A 154 -11.21 0.29 -21.21
C LYS A 154 -11.86 -1.05 -20.88
N PRO A 155 -12.45 -1.82 -21.83
CA PRO A 155 -13.00 -3.15 -21.52
C PRO A 155 -11.97 -4.11 -20.92
N ARG A 156 -10.73 -4.06 -21.38
CA ARG A 156 -9.64 -4.88 -20.86
C ARG A 156 -9.21 -4.43 -19.46
N LEU A 157 -9.11 -3.12 -19.23
CA LEU A 157 -8.85 -2.55 -17.90
C LEU A 157 -9.94 -2.97 -16.90
N LYS A 158 -11.20 -2.88 -17.33
CA LYS A 158 -12.35 -3.28 -16.53
C LYS A 158 -12.25 -4.76 -16.09
N LYS A 159 -11.93 -5.65 -17.04
CA LYS A 159 -11.77 -7.08 -16.76
C LYS A 159 -10.66 -7.33 -15.72
N TRP A 160 -9.49 -6.75 -15.92
CA TRP A 160 -8.35 -6.93 -15.01
C TRP A 160 -8.63 -6.38 -13.61
N LEU A 161 -9.30 -5.24 -13.50
CA LEU A 161 -9.69 -4.68 -12.21
C LEU A 161 -10.74 -5.55 -11.51
N GLN A 162 -11.75 -6.04 -12.23
CA GLN A 162 -12.73 -6.96 -11.65
C GLN A 162 -12.09 -8.25 -11.13
N GLU A 163 -11.13 -8.83 -11.87
CA GLU A 163 -10.36 -10.01 -11.44
C GLU A 163 -9.52 -9.70 -10.19
N ALA A 164 -8.84 -8.55 -10.16
CA ALA A 164 -8.03 -8.14 -9.01
C ALA A 164 -8.87 -7.95 -7.74
N PHE A 165 -10.01 -7.28 -7.85
CA PHE A 165 -10.94 -7.08 -6.73
C PHE A 165 -11.57 -8.39 -6.25
N ALA A 166 -11.91 -9.30 -7.16
CA ALA A 166 -12.45 -10.62 -6.81
C ALA A 166 -11.43 -11.46 -6.03
N ASN A 167 -10.15 -11.37 -6.36
CA ASN A 167 -9.06 -12.06 -5.66
C ASN A 167 -8.76 -11.47 -4.29
N THR A 168 -9.01 -10.19 -4.10
CA THR A 168 -8.76 -9.49 -2.83
C THR A 168 -9.89 -9.69 -1.82
N ALA A 169 -11.11 -9.95 -2.29
CA ALA A 169 -12.30 -10.17 -1.43
C ALA A 169 -12.39 -11.56 -0.79
N ARG A 170 -11.35 -12.41 -0.94
CA ARG A 170 -11.30 -13.77 -0.37
C ARG A 170 -10.56 -13.84 0.95
#